data_4d144be36aeb46aaeac5ee2156158cfc
#
_entry.id   4d144be36aeb46aaeac5ee2156158cfc
#
_cell.length_a   1.000
_cell.length_b   1.000
_cell.length_c   1.000
_cell.angle_alpha   90.00
_cell.angle_beta   90.00
_cell.angle_gamma   90.00
#
_symmetry.space_group_name_H-M   'P 1'
#
loop_
_entity.id
_entity.type
_entity.pdbx_description
1 polymer ?
#
loop_
_entity_poly.entity_id
_entity_poly.type
_entity_poly.pdbx_seq_one_letter_code
_entity_poly.pdbx_strand_id
1 'polypeptide(L)'
;MVWLSRSLFAIVLSLTMAIAGSAVAQSADDTAKEDLFRNKQFPSAFECKPCHELEFRQWSVSQHAYANLSPFFVSVENSLLGKTNGTSGDTCSRCHAPLAAVLKVMQISNFKRSQFARAGEDYLGPVVEGITCVVCHRFDKRYGKRSARAMITQGDIFAPIFGPTNNDIQAEAEQDTRLALVSEPGKKGRKIHKRVETFPFLRNSIFCGNCHSSRLPTGLHNEETFDEYRTSQSAADGVTCQDCHMGKVPGENKGFDFGAAAVIGGTETRYRRLSNHYFAGPDFSVLHPGIFPHNPDAVTLATYEQWLEFDHEKGWGTDEFEDEVADDYVFPKFWRDQDLRYEARDIVEVQLELLDWAKGQRLALMKAGYKVDEAVIDTANMRDGLRFRIKLRNAVLGHNAPTGFIHERMVFFQITVADSQGKVVFKSGDRDPNGDLRERFSRYVRSGELELDEQLFNLESHFLARTFFGGERTQLSFVPFSAAVRPFIRPPTAPTAILMRPRSVRTLKNSIEPGGHRWAEYTVDADLLKPGETYTVNMKLIAQQMPPFFIRANSDVGFDYNFSLRELSKRVVDLSMNLWETTETVKIEK
;
A
#
# COMPACT_ATOMS: atom_id res chain seq x y z
N MET A 1 -57.62 -15.24 -34.37
CA MET A 1 -57.21 -15.51 -32.99
C MET A 1 -56.13 -16.60 -32.84
N VAL A 2 -55.83 -17.41 -33.84
CA VAL A 2 -54.85 -18.52 -33.75
C VAL A 2 -53.42 -18.11 -34.11
N TRP A 3 -53.24 -16.97 -34.78
CA TRP A 3 -51.91 -16.50 -35.22
C TRP A 3 -51.12 -15.72 -34.14
N LEU A 4 -51.79 -15.05 -33.23
CA LEU A 4 -51.14 -14.32 -32.13
C LEU A 4 -50.59 -15.24 -31.02
N SER A 5 -51.15 -16.43 -30.81
CA SER A 5 -50.69 -17.35 -29.78
C SER A 5 -49.38 -18.07 -30.13
N ARG A 6 -49.10 -18.27 -31.44
CA ARG A 6 -47.85 -18.92 -31.88
C ARG A 6 -46.62 -18.01 -31.79
N SER A 7 -46.79 -16.72 -31.99
CA SER A 7 -45.69 -15.74 -31.90
C SER A 7 -45.28 -15.46 -30.44
N LEU A 8 -46.24 -15.44 -29.51
CA LEU A 8 -45.95 -15.28 -28.09
C LEU A 8 -45.20 -16.51 -27.50
N PHE A 9 -45.56 -17.72 -27.96
CA PHE A 9 -44.89 -18.94 -27.48
C PHE A 9 -43.47 -19.06 -27.99
N ALA A 10 -43.17 -18.61 -29.19
CA ALA A 10 -41.82 -18.58 -29.75
C ALA A 10 -40.92 -17.53 -29.04
N ILE A 11 -41.49 -16.37 -28.67
CA ILE A 11 -40.74 -15.33 -27.95
C ILE A 11 -40.47 -15.75 -26.49
N VAL A 12 -41.40 -16.40 -25.81
CA VAL A 12 -41.19 -16.91 -24.45
C VAL A 12 -40.18 -18.05 -24.45
N LEU A 13 -40.20 -18.95 -25.44
CA LEU A 13 -39.20 -20.04 -25.53
C LEU A 13 -37.79 -19.54 -25.86
N SER A 14 -37.68 -18.50 -26.69
CA SER A 14 -36.36 -17.89 -26.99
C SER A 14 -35.82 -17.08 -25.82
N LEU A 15 -36.68 -16.41 -25.03
CA LEU A 15 -36.26 -15.71 -23.81
C LEU A 15 -35.82 -16.68 -22.70
N THR A 16 -36.52 -17.80 -22.54
CA THR A 16 -36.12 -18.81 -21.53
C THR A 16 -34.83 -19.55 -21.91
N MET A 17 -34.60 -19.81 -23.20
CA MET A 17 -33.31 -20.36 -23.64
C MET A 17 -32.13 -19.38 -23.48
N ALA A 18 -32.34 -18.08 -23.68
CA ALA A 18 -31.32 -17.06 -23.48
C ALA A 18 -30.96 -16.91 -22.00
N ILE A 19 -31.95 -16.98 -21.10
CA ILE A 19 -31.71 -16.91 -19.64
C ILE A 19 -31.03 -18.19 -19.11
N ALA A 20 -31.44 -19.36 -19.61
CA ALA A 20 -30.80 -20.62 -19.23
C ALA A 20 -29.36 -20.73 -19.78
N GLY A 21 -29.09 -20.24 -20.99
CA GLY A 21 -27.73 -20.21 -21.56
C GLY A 21 -26.80 -19.30 -20.79
N SER A 22 -27.26 -18.16 -20.27
CA SER A 22 -26.44 -17.23 -19.48
C SER A 22 -26.15 -17.81 -18.08
N ALA A 23 -27.09 -18.47 -17.44
CA ALA A 23 -26.89 -19.11 -16.14
C ALA A 23 -25.93 -20.31 -16.22
N VAL A 24 -26.04 -21.12 -17.28
CA VAL A 24 -25.13 -22.27 -17.49
C VAL A 24 -23.72 -21.81 -17.87
N ALA A 25 -23.57 -20.72 -18.63
CA ALA A 25 -22.26 -20.15 -18.94
C ALA A 25 -21.58 -19.56 -17.69
N GLN A 26 -22.36 -18.93 -16.82
CA GLN A 26 -21.84 -18.37 -15.58
C GLN A 26 -21.41 -19.45 -14.59
N SER A 27 -22.15 -20.56 -14.46
CA SER A 27 -21.79 -21.69 -13.60
C SER A 27 -20.58 -22.48 -14.14
N ALA A 28 -20.42 -22.61 -15.45
CA ALA A 28 -19.26 -23.27 -16.04
C ALA A 28 -17.98 -22.44 -15.92
N ASP A 29 -18.07 -21.11 -15.98
CA ASP A 29 -16.93 -20.22 -15.76
C ASP A 29 -16.51 -20.18 -14.28
N ASP A 30 -17.47 -20.26 -13.36
CA ASP A 30 -17.20 -20.32 -11.92
C ASP A 30 -16.57 -21.67 -11.51
N THR A 31 -17.02 -22.79 -12.06
CA THR A 31 -16.42 -24.11 -11.84
C THR A 31 -15.00 -24.21 -12.45
N ALA A 32 -14.77 -23.63 -13.62
CA ALA A 32 -13.44 -23.58 -14.23
C ALA A 32 -12.48 -22.70 -13.41
N LYS A 33 -12.97 -21.64 -12.76
CA LYS A 33 -12.19 -20.82 -11.83
C LYS A 33 -11.85 -21.58 -10.54
N GLU A 34 -12.80 -22.29 -9.95
CA GLU A 34 -12.57 -23.16 -8.79
C GLU A 34 -11.51 -24.23 -9.08
N ASP A 35 -11.54 -24.86 -10.25
CA ASP A 35 -10.55 -25.86 -10.65
C ASP A 35 -9.14 -25.26 -10.82
N LEU A 36 -9.02 -24.02 -11.26
CA LEU A 36 -7.75 -23.31 -11.34
C LEU A 36 -7.10 -23.10 -9.97
N PHE A 37 -7.89 -22.88 -8.93
CA PHE A 37 -7.41 -22.71 -7.57
C PHE A 37 -7.12 -24.07 -6.89
N ARG A 38 -7.97 -25.06 -7.10
CA ARG A 38 -7.82 -26.41 -6.54
C ARG A 38 -6.60 -27.14 -7.09
N ASN A 39 -6.16 -26.84 -8.29
CA ASN A 39 -5.03 -27.51 -8.97
C ASN A 39 -3.65 -27.02 -8.50
N LYS A 40 -3.55 -26.27 -7.40
CA LYS A 40 -2.27 -25.86 -6.76
C LYS A 40 -1.20 -25.37 -7.76
N GLN A 41 -1.60 -24.49 -8.67
CA GLN A 41 -0.68 -23.97 -9.70
C GLN A 41 0.45 -23.12 -9.11
N PHE A 42 0.26 -22.62 -7.88
CA PHE A 42 1.26 -21.90 -7.11
C PHE A 42 1.17 -22.28 -5.64
N PRO A 43 2.30 -22.48 -4.94
CA PRO A 43 2.29 -22.68 -3.49
C PRO A 43 2.00 -21.35 -2.79
N SER A 44 1.32 -21.44 -1.65
CA SER A 44 1.19 -20.34 -0.69
C SER A 44 2.54 -20.01 -0.06
N ALA A 45 2.72 -18.75 0.38
CA ALA A 45 3.86 -18.37 1.20
C ALA A 45 3.98 -19.21 2.48
N PHE A 46 2.85 -19.68 3.00
CA PHE A 46 2.81 -20.56 4.17
C PHE A 46 3.48 -21.93 3.93
N GLU A 47 3.49 -22.42 2.71
CA GLU A 47 4.22 -23.65 2.36
C GLU A 47 5.75 -23.44 2.38
N CYS A 48 6.22 -22.20 2.27
CA CYS A 48 7.63 -21.84 2.35
C CYS A 48 8.10 -21.63 3.80
N LYS A 49 7.18 -21.21 4.70
CA LYS A 49 7.44 -20.88 6.12
C LYS A 49 8.25 -21.94 6.87
N PRO A 50 7.97 -23.26 6.76
CA PRO A 50 8.67 -24.28 7.57
C PRO A 50 10.19 -24.31 7.40
N CYS A 51 10.72 -23.73 6.30
CA CYS A 51 12.16 -23.66 6.03
C CYS A 51 12.67 -22.21 5.97
N HIS A 52 11.79 -21.25 5.65
CA HIS A 52 12.10 -19.83 5.46
C HIS A 52 11.29 -18.95 6.42
N GLU A 53 11.30 -19.28 7.70
CA GLU A 53 10.48 -18.58 8.70
C GLU A 53 10.84 -17.10 8.83
N LEU A 54 12.14 -16.75 8.79
CA LEU A 54 12.58 -15.37 8.88
C LEU A 54 12.02 -14.52 7.75
N GLU A 55 12.17 -14.99 6.51
CA GLU A 55 11.68 -14.32 5.32
C GLU A 55 10.14 -14.23 5.31
N PHE A 56 9.47 -15.30 5.76
CA PHE A 56 8.02 -15.31 5.89
C PHE A 56 7.54 -14.27 6.91
N ARG A 57 8.14 -14.21 8.10
CA ARG A 57 7.77 -13.23 9.14
C ARG A 57 7.95 -11.80 8.66
N GLN A 58 9.06 -11.50 7.99
CA GLN A 58 9.31 -10.17 7.42
C GLN A 58 8.32 -9.84 6.31
N TRP A 59 8.06 -10.77 5.40
CA TRP A 59 7.11 -10.58 4.30
C TRP A 59 5.67 -10.42 4.80
N SER A 60 5.25 -11.21 5.78
CA SER A 60 3.85 -11.25 6.25
C SER A 60 3.31 -9.91 6.78
N VAL A 61 4.20 -9.00 7.20
CA VAL A 61 3.84 -7.64 7.64
C VAL A 61 4.21 -6.56 6.64
N SER A 62 4.73 -6.95 5.48
CA SER A 62 5.10 -6.03 4.41
C SER A 62 3.89 -5.55 3.60
N GLN A 63 4.01 -4.39 2.97
CA GLN A 63 2.97 -3.92 2.04
C GLN A 63 2.88 -4.76 0.76
N HIS A 64 3.90 -5.54 0.43
CA HIS A 64 3.81 -6.54 -0.62
C HIS A 64 2.78 -7.62 -0.28
N ALA A 65 2.79 -8.14 0.95
CA ALA A 65 1.81 -9.11 1.41
C ALA A 65 0.38 -8.52 1.44
N TYR A 66 0.23 -7.30 1.95
CA TYR A 66 -1.07 -6.62 2.04
C TYR A 66 -1.56 -5.97 0.74
N ALA A 67 -0.78 -5.98 -0.34
CA ALA A 67 -1.08 -5.22 -1.56
C ALA A 67 -2.46 -5.53 -2.15
N ASN A 68 -2.88 -6.79 -2.12
CA ASN A 68 -4.19 -7.21 -2.62
C ASN A 68 -5.32 -7.07 -1.59
N LEU A 69 -5.00 -6.98 -0.30
CA LEU A 69 -5.97 -6.88 0.79
C LEU A 69 -6.30 -5.44 1.16
N SER A 70 -5.54 -4.47 0.68
CA SER A 70 -5.74 -3.05 1.00
C SER A 70 -7.15 -2.56 0.60
N PRO A 71 -7.97 -2.06 1.54
CA PRO A 71 -9.30 -1.55 1.23
C PRO A 71 -9.26 -0.35 0.28
N PHE A 72 -8.17 0.42 0.30
CA PHE A 72 -7.95 1.54 -0.63
C PHE A 72 -7.73 1.03 -2.04
N PHE A 73 -6.83 0.06 -2.21
CA PHE A 73 -6.55 -0.55 -3.50
C PHE A 73 -7.81 -1.18 -4.10
N VAL A 74 -8.55 -1.96 -3.30
CA VAL A 74 -9.78 -2.63 -3.74
C VAL A 74 -10.83 -1.63 -4.19
N SER A 75 -11.02 -0.53 -3.43
CA SER A 75 -11.97 0.54 -3.79
C SER A 75 -11.57 1.23 -5.11
N VAL A 76 -10.29 1.59 -5.27
CA VAL A 76 -9.78 2.22 -6.50
C VAL A 76 -9.93 1.30 -7.71
N GLU A 77 -9.56 0.03 -7.58
CA GLU A 77 -9.67 -0.96 -8.66
C GLU A 77 -11.14 -1.19 -9.07
N ASN A 78 -12.02 -1.42 -8.11
CA ASN A 78 -13.45 -1.63 -8.37
C ASN A 78 -14.11 -0.39 -8.98
N SER A 79 -13.78 0.81 -8.48
CA SER A 79 -14.23 2.07 -9.06
C SER A 79 -13.78 2.21 -10.53
N LEU A 80 -12.52 1.89 -10.81
CA LEU A 80 -11.98 1.93 -12.18
C LEU A 80 -12.66 0.90 -13.07
N LEU A 81 -12.79 -0.35 -12.62
CA LEU A 81 -13.47 -1.43 -13.37
C LEU A 81 -14.92 -1.05 -13.69
N GLY A 82 -15.67 -0.53 -12.71
CA GLY A 82 -17.04 -0.06 -12.90
C GLY A 82 -17.14 1.07 -13.92
N LYS A 83 -16.29 2.11 -13.79
CA LYS A 83 -16.29 3.28 -14.70
C LYS A 83 -15.83 2.96 -16.12
N THR A 84 -15.15 1.85 -16.32
CA THR A 84 -14.62 1.43 -17.62
C THR A 84 -15.36 0.23 -18.21
N ASN A 85 -16.44 -0.22 -17.57
CA ASN A 85 -17.14 -1.46 -17.93
C ASN A 85 -16.17 -2.66 -18.10
N GLY A 86 -15.19 -2.77 -17.18
CA GLY A 86 -14.19 -3.84 -17.18
C GLY A 86 -13.06 -3.68 -18.20
N THR A 87 -13.06 -2.65 -19.06
CA THR A 87 -12.04 -2.48 -20.12
C THR A 87 -10.65 -2.10 -19.58
N SER A 88 -10.54 -1.63 -18.33
CA SER A 88 -9.24 -1.46 -17.65
C SER A 88 -8.54 -2.80 -17.39
N GLY A 89 -9.30 -3.90 -17.36
CA GLY A 89 -8.78 -5.25 -17.19
C GLY A 89 -7.92 -5.39 -15.94
N ASP A 90 -6.82 -6.09 -16.06
CA ASP A 90 -5.87 -6.42 -15.00
C ASP A 90 -4.80 -5.33 -14.73
N THR A 91 -5.04 -4.08 -15.13
CA THR A 91 -4.03 -2.99 -15.08
C THR A 91 -3.48 -2.79 -13.68
N CYS A 92 -4.32 -2.82 -12.63
CA CYS A 92 -3.91 -2.63 -11.24
C CYS A 92 -3.40 -3.95 -10.62
N SER A 93 -4.14 -5.04 -10.84
CA SER A 93 -3.85 -6.34 -10.26
C SER A 93 -2.53 -6.96 -10.75
N ARG A 94 -2.00 -6.56 -11.92
CA ARG A 94 -0.64 -6.97 -12.36
C ARG A 94 0.45 -6.67 -11.35
N CYS A 95 0.33 -5.56 -10.61
CA CYS A 95 1.29 -5.17 -9.57
C CYS A 95 0.83 -5.59 -8.17
N HIS A 96 -0.47 -5.45 -7.87
CA HIS A 96 -0.99 -5.67 -6.51
C HIS A 96 -1.43 -7.10 -6.24
N ALA A 97 -1.76 -7.87 -7.27
CA ALA A 97 -2.18 -9.27 -7.21
C ALA A 97 -1.68 -10.05 -8.42
N PRO A 98 -0.35 -10.18 -8.65
CA PRO A 98 0.21 -10.71 -9.89
C PRO A 98 -0.27 -12.11 -10.23
N LEU A 99 -0.45 -12.99 -9.23
CA LEU A 99 -0.96 -14.34 -9.47
C LEU A 99 -2.42 -14.32 -9.92
N ALA A 100 -3.24 -13.46 -9.33
CA ALA A 100 -4.62 -13.26 -9.76
C ALA A 100 -4.70 -12.75 -11.21
N ALA A 101 -3.79 -11.85 -11.59
CA ALA A 101 -3.71 -11.35 -12.98
C ALA A 101 -3.26 -12.45 -13.96
N VAL A 102 -2.28 -13.28 -13.60
CA VAL A 102 -1.81 -14.43 -14.42
C VAL A 102 -2.92 -15.45 -14.62
N LEU A 103 -3.66 -15.76 -13.56
CA LEU A 103 -4.78 -16.70 -13.58
C LEU A 103 -6.09 -16.09 -14.12
N LYS A 104 -6.10 -14.79 -14.44
CA LYS A 104 -7.25 -14.05 -14.99
C LYS A 104 -8.51 -14.06 -14.11
N VAL A 105 -8.35 -14.17 -12.80
CA VAL A 105 -9.46 -14.25 -11.83
C VAL A 105 -9.92 -12.89 -11.30
N MET A 106 -9.20 -11.80 -11.56
CA MET A 106 -9.46 -10.45 -11.00
C MET A 106 -10.20 -9.51 -11.97
N GLN A 107 -11.00 -10.01 -12.88
CA GLN A 107 -11.70 -9.18 -13.86
C GLN A 107 -13.18 -8.91 -13.51
N ILE A 108 -13.59 -9.22 -12.28
CA ILE A 108 -14.99 -9.07 -11.84
C ILE A 108 -15.12 -7.74 -11.09
N SER A 109 -15.95 -6.83 -11.62
CA SER A 109 -16.34 -5.60 -10.92
C SER A 109 -17.06 -5.93 -9.60
N ASN A 110 -16.80 -5.15 -8.54
CA ASN A 110 -17.34 -5.34 -7.19
C ASN A 110 -16.83 -6.59 -6.45
N PHE A 111 -15.67 -7.11 -6.83
CA PHE A 111 -15.01 -8.19 -6.11
C PHE A 111 -14.58 -7.72 -4.71
N LYS A 112 -15.08 -8.38 -3.68
CA LYS A 112 -14.69 -8.14 -2.28
C LYS A 112 -13.72 -9.21 -1.83
N ARG A 113 -12.51 -8.81 -1.39
CA ARG A 113 -11.48 -9.75 -0.90
C ARG A 113 -11.93 -10.42 0.39
N SER A 114 -12.63 -9.70 1.25
CA SER A 114 -13.21 -10.23 2.49
C SER A 114 -14.16 -11.43 2.28
N GLN A 115 -14.76 -11.55 1.12
CA GLN A 115 -15.65 -12.68 0.79
C GLN A 115 -14.89 -13.97 0.45
N PHE A 116 -13.64 -13.87 0.03
CA PHE A 116 -12.81 -14.98 -0.46
C PHE A 116 -11.78 -15.47 0.54
N ALA A 117 -11.63 -14.77 1.63
CA ALA A 117 -10.65 -15.11 2.64
C ALA A 117 -11.27 -15.96 3.77
N ARG A 118 -12.31 -16.72 3.49
CA ARG A 118 -12.85 -17.71 4.44
C ARG A 118 -11.95 -18.92 4.50
N ALA A 119 -11.76 -19.43 5.73
CA ALA A 119 -11.16 -20.74 5.93
C ALA A 119 -12.05 -21.81 5.33
N GLY A 120 -11.45 -22.83 4.74
CA GLY A 120 -12.13 -23.98 4.23
C GLY A 120 -11.92 -24.21 2.72
N GLU A 121 -12.87 -24.87 2.09
CA GLU A 121 -12.77 -25.30 0.69
C GLU A 121 -12.68 -24.15 -0.32
N ASP A 122 -13.06 -22.93 0.07
CA ASP A 122 -13.12 -21.73 -0.79
C ASP A 122 -11.89 -20.80 -0.65
N TYR A 123 -10.85 -21.22 0.08
CA TYR A 123 -9.65 -20.41 0.26
C TYR A 123 -8.88 -20.23 -1.06
N LEU A 124 -8.77 -19.00 -1.55
CA LEU A 124 -8.08 -18.67 -2.80
C LEU A 124 -6.55 -18.71 -2.70
N GLY A 125 -6.00 -19.06 -1.54
CA GLY A 125 -4.58 -19.28 -1.33
C GLY A 125 -3.71 -18.13 -1.81
N PRO A 126 -2.67 -18.46 -2.60
CA PRO A 126 -1.65 -17.49 -3.00
C PRO A 126 -2.18 -16.28 -3.80
N VAL A 127 -3.40 -16.34 -4.33
CA VAL A 127 -4.00 -15.23 -5.09
C VAL A 127 -4.29 -14.02 -4.22
N VAL A 128 -4.66 -14.23 -2.95
CA VAL A 128 -4.95 -13.13 -2.00
C VAL A 128 -3.72 -12.63 -1.28
N GLU A 129 -2.60 -13.34 -1.38
CA GLU A 129 -1.34 -13.02 -0.67
C GLU A 129 -0.56 -11.85 -1.30
N GLY A 130 -1.15 -11.09 -2.22
CA GLY A 130 -0.50 -9.95 -2.86
C GLY A 130 0.73 -10.36 -3.69
N ILE A 131 1.88 -9.73 -3.39
CA ILE A 131 3.17 -10.09 -3.99
C ILE A 131 3.84 -11.13 -3.10
N THR A 132 3.42 -12.39 -3.29
CA THR A 132 3.91 -13.54 -2.52
C THR A 132 5.27 -14.04 -3.01
N CYS A 133 5.89 -14.99 -2.28
CA CYS A 133 7.23 -15.52 -2.52
C CYS A 133 7.46 -15.90 -4.00
N VAL A 134 6.52 -16.64 -4.60
CA VAL A 134 6.67 -17.14 -5.99
C VAL A 134 6.53 -16.04 -7.05
N VAL A 135 5.97 -14.88 -6.72
CA VAL A 135 5.96 -13.74 -7.66
C VAL A 135 7.38 -13.34 -8.01
N CYS A 136 8.28 -13.32 -7.01
CA CYS A 136 9.70 -13.01 -7.25
C CYS A 136 10.51 -14.27 -7.60
N HIS A 137 10.30 -15.36 -6.86
CA HIS A 137 11.12 -16.56 -6.97
C HIS A 137 10.69 -17.55 -8.07
N ARG A 138 9.69 -17.19 -8.89
CA ARG A 138 9.31 -17.87 -10.14
C ARG A 138 9.10 -16.93 -11.33
N PHE A 139 9.65 -15.75 -11.23
CA PHE A 139 9.68 -14.79 -12.32
C PHE A 139 10.70 -15.27 -13.36
N ASP A 140 10.22 -15.86 -14.48
CA ASP A 140 11.06 -16.66 -15.36
C ASP A 140 11.75 -15.89 -16.48
N LYS A 141 11.33 -14.66 -16.76
CA LYS A 141 11.90 -13.88 -17.86
C LYS A 141 12.16 -12.44 -17.50
N ARG A 142 13.32 -11.98 -17.96
CA ARG A 142 13.69 -10.58 -17.98
C ARG A 142 12.74 -9.80 -18.88
N TYR A 143 11.66 -9.27 -18.28
CA TYR A 143 10.66 -8.53 -19.01
C TYR A 143 11.01 -7.05 -18.98
N GLY A 144 11.57 -6.50 -20.05
CA GLY A 144 11.92 -5.08 -20.15
C GLY A 144 10.73 -4.14 -20.36
N LYS A 145 9.51 -4.56 -20.03
CA LYS A 145 8.28 -3.75 -20.18
C LYS A 145 7.76 -3.32 -18.83
N ARG A 146 7.37 -2.04 -18.77
CA ARG A 146 6.72 -1.42 -17.62
C ARG A 146 5.36 -2.05 -17.33
N SER A 147 4.80 -1.74 -16.15
CA SER A 147 3.46 -2.14 -15.73
C SER A 147 3.29 -3.65 -15.54
N ALA A 148 4.27 -4.28 -14.89
CA ALA A 148 4.26 -5.65 -14.37
C ALA A 148 3.69 -6.71 -15.33
N ARG A 149 4.07 -6.68 -16.58
CA ARG A 149 3.79 -7.78 -17.50
C ARG A 149 4.74 -8.94 -17.20
N ALA A 150 4.57 -9.52 -16.02
CA ALA A 150 5.39 -10.61 -15.51
C ALA A 150 4.96 -11.94 -16.14
N MET A 151 5.94 -12.81 -16.38
CA MET A 151 5.71 -14.24 -16.59
C MET A 151 6.18 -14.95 -15.32
N ILE A 152 5.25 -15.62 -14.66
CA ILE A 152 5.50 -16.36 -13.43
C ILE A 152 5.29 -17.83 -13.75
N THR A 153 6.34 -18.63 -13.57
CA THR A 153 6.30 -20.06 -13.88
C THR A 153 5.36 -20.79 -12.91
N GLN A 154 4.36 -21.46 -13.46
CA GLN A 154 3.41 -22.28 -12.71
C GLN A 154 4.06 -23.56 -12.19
N GLY A 155 3.50 -24.09 -11.12
CA GLY A 155 3.88 -25.36 -10.51
C GLY A 155 3.62 -25.35 -9.01
N ASP A 156 3.54 -26.51 -8.42
CA ASP A 156 3.39 -26.73 -6.97
C ASP A 156 4.70 -26.42 -6.21
N ILE A 157 4.76 -26.81 -4.93
CA ILE A 157 5.95 -26.58 -4.08
C ILE A 157 7.20 -27.28 -4.63
N PHE A 158 7.07 -28.35 -5.41
CA PHE A 158 8.20 -29.09 -5.95
C PHE A 158 8.81 -28.45 -7.22
N ALA A 159 8.12 -27.54 -7.88
CA ALA A 159 8.67 -26.86 -9.05
C ALA A 159 9.93 -26.04 -8.68
N PRO A 160 10.87 -25.85 -9.62
CA PRO A 160 12.07 -25.05 -9.38
C PRO A 160 11.74 -23.63 -8.94
N ILE A 161 12.61 -23.05 -8.12
CA ILE A 161 12.59 -21.62 -7.77
C ILE A 161 13.82 -20.90 -8.33
N PHE A 162 13.72 -19.58 -8.51
CA PHE A 162 14.83 -18.74 -8.93
C PHE A 162 15.47 -18.06 -7.72
N GLY A 163 16.79 -18.11 -7.65
CA GLY A 163 17.58 -17.48 -6.62
C GLY A 163 18.69 -16.60 -7.20
N PRO A 164 19.21 -15.63 -6.46
CA PRO A 164 20.31 -14.80 -6.92
C PRO A 164 21.66 -15.54 -6.93
N THR A 165 21.73 -16.75 -6.36
CA THR A 165 22.89 -17.64 -6.28
C THR A 165 22.56 -19.01 -6.86
N ASN A 166 23.56 -19.88 -6.88
CA ASN A 166 23.41 -21.25 -7.38
C ASN A 166 22.72 -22.21 -6.37
N ASN A 167 22.61 -23.48 -6.75
CA ASN A 167 21.93 -24.53 -5.99
C ASN A 167 22.78 -25.20 -4.88
N ASP A 168 23.97 -24.71 -4.59
CA ASP A 168 24.94 -25.42 -3.71
C ASP A 168 24.38 -25.73 -2.33
N ILE A 169 23.74 -24.76 -1.69
CA ILE A 169 23.19 -24.92 -0.33
C ILE A 169 22.09 -25.98 -0.29
N GLN A 170 21.22 -26.00 -1.29
CA GLN A 170 20.20 -27.05 -1.38
C GLN A 170 20.83 -28.42 -1.62
N ALA A 171 21.81 -28.51 -2.53
CA ALA A 171 22.50 -29.75 -2.81
C ALA A 171 23.25 -30.30 -1.58
N GLU A 172 23.80 -29.44 -0.73
CA GLU A 172 24.36 -29.84 0.57
C GLU A 172 23.28 -30.35 1.54
N ALA A 173 22.16 -29.63 1.63
CA ALA A 173 21.04 -30.03 2.50
C ALA A 173 20.43 -31.39 2.07
N GLU A 174 20.32 -31.66 0.77
CA GLU A 174 19.81 -32.93 0.25
C GLU A 174 20.72 -34.14 0.56
N GLN A 175 22.01 -33.91 0.83
CA GLN A 175 22.94 -34.98 1.23
C GLN A 175 22.75 -35.35 2.72
N ASP A 176 22.16 -34.49 3.54
CA ASP A 176 21.88 -34.79 4.94
C ASP A 176 20.55 -35.55 5.07
N THR A 177 20.66 -36.88 5.16
CA THR A 177 19.49 -37.77 5.26
C THR A 177 18.63 -37.52 6.51
N ARG A 178 19.17 -36.86 7.55
CA ARG A 178 18.41 -36.52 8.78
C ARG A 178 17.33 -35.47 8.50
N LEU A 179 17.51 -34.67 7.45
CA LEU A 179 16.56 -33.64 7.06
C LEU A 179 15.32 -34.24 6.37
N ALA A 180 15.39 -35.49 5.90
CA ALA A 180 14.31 -36.21 5.25
C ALA A 180 13.61 -35.40 4.14
N LEU A 181 14.39 -34.74 3.29
CA LEU A 181 13.91 -33.87 2.22
C LEU A 181 13.34 -34.70 1.05
N VAL A 182 12.22 -34.20 0.49
CA VAL A 182 11.59 -34.80 -0.68
C VAL A 182 11.25 -33.71 -1.70
N SER A 183 11.75 -33.86 -2.93
CA SER A 183 11.57 -32.93 -4.06
C SER A 183 10.61 -33.45 -5.14
N GLU A 184 9.85 -34.52 -4.81
CA GLU A 184 8.89 -35.13 -5.72
C GLU A 184 7.56 -35.43 -5.00
N PRO A 185 6.42 -35.31 -5.72
CA PRO A 185 5.11 -35.67 -5.15
C PRO A 185 5.02 -37.13 -4.71
N GLY A 186 4.20 -37.39 -3.69
CA GLY A 186 3.88 -38.76 -3.23
C GLY A 186 4.91 -39.38 -2.30
N LYS A 187 6.08 -38.82 -2.10
CA LYS A 187 7.07 -39.28 -1.13
C LYS A 187 6.77 -38.73 0.28
N LYS A 188 7.09 -39.51 1.32
CA LYS A 188 7.00 -39.09 2.72
C LYS A 188 8.27 -38.35 3.12
N GLY A 189 8.14 -37.14 3.66
CA GLY A 189 9.25 -36.30 4.08
C GLY A 189 8.90 -34.83 4.06
N ARG A 190 9.89 -33.98 4.39
CA ARG A 190 9.75 -32.52 4.29
C ARG A 190 9.83 -32.10 2.83
N LYS A 191 8.78 -31.45 2.33
CA LYS A 191 8.68 -30.99 0.95
C LYS A 191 9.68 -29.87 0.68
N ILE A 192 10.41 -29.97 -0.44
CA ILE A 192 11.33 -28.95 -0.91
C ILE A 192 11.19 -28.78 -2.44
N HIS A 193 11.42 -27.57 -2.94
CA HIS A 193 11.51 -27.32 -4.38
C HIS A 193 12.63 -28.16 -5.02
N LYS A 194 12.45 -28.56 -6.27
CA LYS A 194 13.34 -29.50 -6.96
C LYS A 194 14.78 -28.97 -7.08
N ARG A 195 14.94 -27.66 -7.28
CA ARG A 195 16.25 -26.98 -7.36
C ARG A 195 16.09 -25.48 -7.29
N VAL A 196 17.20 -24.79 -7.01
CA VAL A 196 17.35 -23.34 -7.18
C VAL A 196 18.01 -23.08 -8.52
N GLU A 197 17.33 -22.36 -9.40
CA GLU A 197 17.90 -21.86 -10.65
C GLU A 197 18.53 -20.49 -10.44
N THR A 198 19.77 -20.30 -10.90
CA THR A 198 20.49 -19.05 -10.74
C THR A 198 19.86 -17.94 -11.59
N PHE A 199 19.36 -16.89 -10.95
CA PHE A 199 18.75 -15.76 -11.59
C PHE A 199 19.25 -14.44 -11.00
N PRO A 200 20.45 -13.96 -11.40
CA PRO A 200 21.07 -12.76 -10.81
C PRO A 200 20.26 -11.48 -10.99
N PHE A 201 19.29 -11.51 -11.90
CA PHE A 201 18.35 -10.39 -12.14
C PHE A 201 17.57 -9.97 -10.89
N LEU A 202 17.35 -10.88 -9.92
CA LEU A 202 16.76 -10.57 -8.61
C LEU A 202 17.56 -9.53 -7.81
N ARG A 203 18.84 -9.34 -8.10
CA ARG A 203 19.71 -8.32 -7.47
C ARG A 203 19.79 -7.01 -8.25
N ASN A 204 19.07 -6.90 -9.36
CA ASN A 204 19.10 -5.72 -10.21
C ASN A 204 17.87 -4.85 -9.96
N SER A 205 18.04 -3.54 -9.84
CA SER A 205 16.94 -2.59 -9.64
C SER A 205 15.87 -2.65 -10.75
N ILE A 206 16.22 -3.10 -11.97
CA ILE A 206 15.25 -3.30 -13.05
C ILE A 206 14.20 -4.34 -12.66
N PHE A 207 14.52 -5.29 -11.78
CA PHE A 207 13.55 -6.25 -11.27
C PHE A 207 12.40 -5.54 -10.56
N CYS A 208 12.70 -4.62 -9.65
CA CYS A 208 11.71 -3.77 -8.95
C CYS A 208 10.96 -2.86 -9.94
N GLY A 209 11.68 -2.34 -10.94
CA GLY A 209 11.13 -1.47 -11.99
C GLY A 209 10.04 -2.11 -12.86
N ASN A 210 9.83 -3.43 -12.80
CA ASN A 210 8.70 -4.06 -13.48
C ASN A 210 7.35 -3.55 -12.94
N CYS A 211 7.24 -3.35 -11.62
CA CYS A 211 6.05 -2.81 -10.95
C CYS A 211 6.22 -1.32 -10.62
N HIS A 212 7.41 -0.91 -10.13
CA HIS A 212 7.70 0.47 -9.72
C HIS A 212 8.05 1.41 -10.88
N SER A 213 7.56 1.13 -12.09
CA SER A 213 7.45 2.03 -13.25
C SER A 213 6.19 1.66 -14.01
N SER A 214 5.10 2.36 -13.77
CA SER A 214 3.79 2.03 -14.33
C SER A 214 3.16 3.21 -15.06
N ARG A 215 2.47 2.89 -16.16
CA ARG A 215 1.65 3.82 -16.91
C ARG A 215 0.26 3.25 -17.11
N LEU A 216 -0.74 4.05 -16.77
CA LEU A 216 -2.13 3.72 -17.04
C LEU A 216 -2.41 3.73 -18.55
N PRO A 217 -3.49 3.06 -19.02
CA PRO A 217 -3.91 3.10 -20.43
C PRO A 217 -4.14 4.52 -20.95
N THR A 218 -4.48 5.46 -20.09
CA THR A 218 -4.63 6.90 -20.39
C THR A 218 -3.30 7.59 -20.74
N GLY A 219 -2.16 6.92 -20.52
CA GLY A 219 -0.82 7.48 -20.66
C GLY A 219 -0.33 8.24 -19.43
N LEU A 220 -1.14 8.35 -18.37
CA LEU A 220 -0.70 8.89 -17.09
C LEU A 220 0.38 7.97 -16.51
N HIS A 221 1.51 8.55 -16.16
CA HIS A 221 2.57 7.86 -15.44
C HIS A 221 2.21 7.93 -13.96
N ASN A 222 1.73 6.84 -13.40
CA ASN A 222 1.21 6.79 -12.05
C ASN A 222 2.23 6.28 -11.03
N GLU A 223 3.26 5.59 -11.47
CA GLU A 223 4.35 5.07 -10.64
C GLU A 223 5.68 5.37 -11.35
N GLU A 224 6.52 6.24 -10.77
CA GLU A 224 7.72 6.78 -11.42
C GLU A 224 9.03 6.44 -10.68
N THR A 225 9.00 5.75 -9.55
CA THR A 225 10.18 5.53 -8.69
C THR A 225 11.38 4.98 -9.45
N PHE A 226 11.18 3.97 -10.30
CA PHE A 226 12.27 3.39 -11.08
C PHE A 226 12.78 4.33 -12.18
N ASP A 227 11.91 5.17 -12.76
CA ASP A 227 12.35 6.14 -13.76
C ASP A 227 13.18 7.27 -13.13
N GLU A 228 12.86 7.69 -11.90
CA GLU A 228 13.67 8.61 -11.11
C GLU A 228 15.01 7.99 -10.74
N TYR A 229 14.97 6.74 -10.26
CA TYR A 229 16.18 5.99 -9.89
C TYR A 229 17.18 5.89 -11.04
N ARG A 230 16.75 5.56 -12.26
CA ARG A 230 17.63 5.37 -13.42
C ARG A 230 18.53 6.56 -13.74
N THR A 231 18.12 7.76 -13.34
CA THR A 231 18.82 9.02 -13.60
C THR A 231 19.46 9.60 -12.34
N SER A 232 19.45 8.85 -11.25
CA SER A 232 19.92 9.27 -9.94
C SER A 232 21.42 8.98 -9.71
N GLN A 233 21.98 9.61 -8.67
CA GLN A 233 23.33 9.34 -8.22
C GLN A 233 23.51 7.89 -7.77
N SER A 234 22.53 7.33 -7.01
CA SER A 234 22.58 5.92 -6.58
C SER A 234 22.72 4.96 -7.76
N ALA A 235 22.00 5.20 -8.86
CA ALA A 235 22.13 4.36 -10.06
C ALA A 235 23.52 4.48 -10.70
N ALA A 236 24.10 5.69 -10.74
CA ALA A 236 25.44 5.92 -11.26
C ALA A 236 26.52 5.22 -10.39
N ASP A 237 26.31 5.17 -9.08
CA ASP A 237 27.20 4.53 -8.12
C ASP A 237 26.98 3.01 -8.00
N GLY A 238 26.02 2.46 -8.73
CA GLY A 238 25.68 1.03 -8.70
C GLY A 238 24.92 0.57 -7.46
N VAL A 239 24.43 1.51 -6.63
CA VAL A 239 23.59 1.21 -5.45
C VAL A 239 22.19 0.84 -5.92
N THR A 240 21.73 -0.36 -5.60
CA THR A 240 20.47 -0.90 -6.06
C THR A 240 19.32 -0.59 -5.10
N CYS A 241 18.07 -0.78 -5.57
CA CYS A 241 16.88 -0.69 -4.70
C CYS A 241 16.99 -1.64 -3.51
N GLN A 242 17.51 -2.85 -3.76
CA GLN A 242 17.68 -3.89 -2.76
C GLN A 242 18.66 -3.48 -1.65
N ASP A 243 19.70 -2.68 -1.96
CA ASP A 243 20.70 -2.26 -0.98
C ASP A 243 20.12 -1.37 0.13
N CYS A 244 19.05 -0.61 -0.18
CA CYS A 244 18.37 0.26 0.77
C CYS A 244 17.06 -0.33 1.32
N HIS A 245 16.27 -1.00 0.47
CA HIS A 245 14.93 -1.50 0.86
C HIS A 245 14.92 -2.96 1.34
N MET A 246 15.99 -3.72 1.09
CA MET A 246 16.18 -5.10 1.55
C MET A 246 17.49 -5.25 2.34
N GLY A 247 18.16 -4.15 2.67
CA GLY A 247 19.35 -4.13 3.54
C GLY A 247 18.99 -4.26 5.01
N LYS A 248 20.01 -4.37 5.87
CA LYS A 248 19.81 -4.47 7.33
C LYS A 248 19.34 -3.18 7.99
N VAL A 249 19.59 -2.02 7.36
CA VAL A 249 19.14 -0.71 7.85
C VAL A 249 18.19 -0.10 6.83
N PRO A 250 16.91 0.10 7.18
CA PRO A 250 15.92 0.61 6.25
C PRO A 250 16.30 1.98 5.67
N GLY A 251 16.29 2.09 4.33
CA GLY A 251 16.57 3.33 3.62
C GLY A 251 18.06 3.69 3.48
N GLU A 252 18.97 2.87 4.02
CA GLU A 252 20.40 3.13 3.97
C GLU A 252 21.16 1.96 3.34
N ASN A 253 22.13 2.28 2.47
CA ASN A 253 23.06 1.28 1.94
C ASN A 253 24.13 0.93 2.99
N LYS A 254 23.75 0.15 4.01
CA LYS A 254 24.60 -0.30 5.12
C LYS A 254 24.90 -1.80 5.08
N GLY A 255 24.72 -2.42 3.92
CA GLY A 255 24.93 -3.85 3.72
C GLY A 255 23.73 -4.70 4.15
N PHE A 256 24.00 -5.97 4.38
CA PHE A 256 23.01 -7.01 4.61
C PHE A 256 23.36 -7.81 5.85
N ASP A 257 22.36 -8.46 6.44
CA ASP A 257 22.59 -9.46 7.46
C ASP A 257 23.22 -10.72 6.86
N PHE A 258 23.78 -11.56 7.72
CA PHE A 258 24.39 -12.83 7.35
C PHE A 258 23.87 -13.94 8.26
N GLY A 259 23.33 -15.00 7.68
CA GLY A 259 22.67 -16.07 8.43
C GLY A 259 22.37 -17.30 7.58
N ALA A 260 21.67 -18.26 8.19
CA ALA A 260 21.28 -19.49 7.52
C ALA A 260 20.40 -19.20 6.30
N ALA A 261 20.66 -19.88 5.18
CA ALA A 261 19.83 -19.76 3.97
C ALA A 261 18.42 -20.34 4.16
N ALA A 262 18.30 -21.31 5.06
CA ALA A 262 17.04 -21.92 5.51
C ALA A 262 17.28 -22.61 6.87
N VAL A 263 16.22 -22.82 7.65
CA VAL A 263 16.22 -23.63 8.88
C VAL A 263 15.28 -24.79 8.67
N ILE A 264 15.80 -26.01 8.58
CA ILE A 264 15.04 -27.19 8.21
C ILE A 264 14.88 -28.11 9.42
N GLY A 265 13.70 -28.16 10.00
CA GLY A 265 13.43 -28.97 11.20
C GLY A 265 14.36 -28.62 12.38
N GLY A 266 14.64 -27.34 12.57
CA GLY A 266 15.55 -26.83 13.59
C GLY A 266 17.04 -26.87 13.22
N THR A 267 17.42 -27.37 12.04
CA THR A 267 18.80 -27.42 11.55
C THR A 267 19.05 -26.27 10.60
N GLU A 268 20.01 -25.42 10.93
CA GLU A 268 20.46 -24.34 10.06
C GLU A 268 21.29 -24.87 8.88
N THR A 269 20.99 -24.36 7.70
CA THR A 269 21.81 -24.60 6.50
C THR A 269 23.03 -23.65 6.49
N ARG A 270 23.90 -23.82 5.51
CA ARG A 270 25.05 -22.93 5.32
C ARG A 270 24.64 -21.46 5.28
N TYR A 271 25.38 -20.63 5.96
CA TYR A 271 25.17 -19.19 6.06
C TYR A 271 25.46 -18.48 4.76
N ARG A 272 24.67 -17.47 4.50
CA ARG A 272 24.80 -16.56 3.35
C ARG A 272 24.36 -15.14 3.70
N ARG A 273 24.57 -14.22 2.79
CA ARG A 273 23.93 -12.89 2.82
C ARG A 273 22.41 -13.06 2.79
N LEU A 274 21.73 -12.42 3.73
CA LEU A 274 20.27 -12.39 3.84
C LEU A 274 19.74 -11.03 3.38
N SER A 275 18.70 -11.03 2.56
CA SER A 275 17.96 -9.84 2.20
C SER A 275 16.72 -9.73 3.09
N ASN A 276 16.45 -8.52 3.60
CA ASN A 276 15.24 -8.27 4.38
C ASN A 276 14.01 -8.27 3.46
N HIS A 277 13.03 -9.11 3.76
CA HIS A 277 11.80 -9.27 2.97
C HIS A 277 10.64 -8.40 3.46
N TYR A 278 10.88 -7.48 4.38
CA TYR A 278 9.90 -6.46 4.76
C TYR A 278 9.72 -5.39 3.67
N PHE A 279 10.75 -5.14 2.85
CA PHE A 279 10.71 -4.14 1.78
C PHE A 279 10.26 -2.78 2.29
N ALA A 280 10.97 -2.26 3.29
CA ALA A 280 10.57 -1.04 4.02
C ALA A 280 10.09 0.08 3.09
N GLY A 281 8.91 0.61 3.37
CA GLY A 281 8.22 1.66 2.62
C GLY A 281 7.42 2.59 3.53
N PRO A 282 6.78 3.63 2.98
CA PRO A 282 6.00 4.60 3.77
C PRO A 282 4.63 4.08 4.19
N ASP A 283 4.12 3.04 3.54
CA ASP A 283 2.77 2.51 3.77
C ASP A 283 2.71 1.53 4.93
N PHE A 284 1.52 1.41 5.50
CA PHE A 284 1.22 0.48 6.58
C PHE A 284 -0.22 -0.03 6.44
N SER A 285 -0.46 -1.29 6.79
CA SER A 285 -1.81 -1.85 6.73
C SER A 285 -2.74 -1.19 7.73
N VAL A 286 -3.95 -0.89 7.29
CA VAL A 286 -5.04 -0.38 8.14
C VAL A 286 -5.96 -1.50 8.64
N LEU A 287 -5.68 -2.75 8.27
CA LEU A 287 -6.47 -3.90 8.65
C LEU A 287 -6.26 -4.27 10.12
N HIS A 288 -7.25 -4.97 10.66
CA HIS A 288 -7.14 -5.58 11.98
C HIS A 288 -6.02 -6.64 12.00
N PRO A 289 -5.24 -6.79 13.09
CA PRO A 289 -4.15 -7.78 13.16
C PRO A 289 -4.60 -9.24 12.98
N GLY A 290 -5.85 -9.59 13.22
CA GLY A 290 -6.44 -10.89 12.87
C GLY A 290 -6.67 -11.09 11.38
N ILE A 291 -6.62 -10.01 10.57
CA ILE A 291 -6.77 -10.05 9.11
C ILE A 291 -5.40 -9.81 8.49
N PHE A 292 -4.65 -10.85 8.26
CA PHE A 292 -3.32 -10.74 7.66
C PHE A 292 -3.09 -11.80 6.57
N PRO A 293 -2.18 -11.52 5.63
CA PRO A 293 -1.97 -12.38 4.48
C PRO A 293 -1.56 -13.77 4.93
N HIS A 294 -2.45 -14.67 4.93
CA HIS A 294 -2.26 -16.07 5.25
C HIS A 294 -1.85 -16.39 6.70
N ASN A 295 -2.83 -16.50 7.57
CA ASN A 295 -2.73 -17.22 8.83
C ASN A 295 -3.90 -18.20 8.93
N PRO A 296 -3.66 -19.52 8.79
CA PRO A 296 -4.71 -20.51 8.85
C PRO A 296 -5.41 -20.55 10.21
N ASP A 297 -4.71 -20.29 11.31
CA ASP A 297 -5.28 -20.30 12.65
C ASP A 297 -6.29 -19.16 12.81
N ALA A 298 -5.93 -17.95 12.41
CA ALA A 298 -6.85 -16.81 12.42
C ALA A 298 -8.10 -17.06 11.56
N VAL A 299 -7.90 -17.62 10.36
CA VAL A 299 -8.99 -17.90 9.42
C VAL A 299 -9.88 -19.04 9.91
N THR A 300 -9.32 -20.01 10.65
CA THR A 300 -10.07 -21.12 11.26
C THR A 300 -10.89 -20.65 12.43
N LEU A 301 -10.34 -19.77 13.28
CA LEU A 301 -11.01 -19.30 14.49
C LEU A 301 -12.21 -18.41 14.17
N ALA A 302 -12.06 -17.40 13.30
CA ALA A 302 -13.09 -16.39 13.09
C ALA A 302 -13.13 -15.88 11.66
N THR A 303 -14.31 -15.39 11.22
CA THR A 303 -14.46 -14.67 9.96
C THR A 303 -13.85 -13.27 10.03
N TYR A 304 -13.66 -12.62 8.90
CA TYR A 304 -13.16 -11.24 8.89
C TYR A 304 -14.08 -10.26 9.62
N GLU A 305 -15.38 -10.42 9.49
CA GLU A 305 -16.36 -9.60 10.20
C GLU A 305 -16.23 -9.77 11.71
N GLN A 306 -16.01 -11.00 12.17
CA GLN A 306 -15.79 -11.29 13.59
C GLN A 306 -14.47 -10.71 14.09
N TRP A 307 -13.38 -10.82 13.31
CA TRP A 307 -12.11 -10.19 13.64
C TRP A 307 -12.21 -8.67 13.78
N LEU A 308 -13.01 -8.00 12.94
CA LEU A 308 -13.24 -6.55 13.03
C LEU A 308 -13.96 -6.13 14.32
N GLU A 309 -14.68 -7.06 14.94
CA GLU A 309 -15.36 -6.85 16.23
C GLU A 309 -14.43 -7.14 17.44
N PHE A 310 -13.30 -7.80 17.24
CA PHE A 310 -12.35 -8.13 18.31
C PHE A 310 -11.51 -6.91 18.69
N ASP A 311 -11.72 -6.38 19.89
CA ASP A 311 -11.03 -5.18 20.36
C ASP A 311 -9.70 -5.51 21.05
N HIS A 312 -8.68 -5.78 20.23
CA HIS A 312 -7.34 -6.07 20.73
C HIS A 312 -6.68 -4.87 21.45
N GLU A 313 -7.11 -3.62 21.14
CA GLU A 313 -6.58 -2.40 21.77
C GLU A 313 -7.06 -2.24 23.22
N LYS A 314 -8.25 -2.73 23.54
CA LYS A 314 -8.75 -2.81 24.91
C LYS A 314 -8.13 -3.96 25.72
N GLY A 315 -7.37 -4.83 25.09
CA GLY A 315 -6.75 -5.95 25.77
C GLY A 315 -7.61 -7.23 25.86
N TRP A 316 -8.67 -7.36 25.03
CA TRP A 316 -9.47 -8.60 25.06
C TRP A 316 -8.59 -9.84 24.94
N GLY A 317 -8.87 -10.82 25.79
CA GLY A 317 -8.12 -12.07 25.89
C GLY A 317 -6.78 -11.97 26.61
N THR A 318 -6.52 -10.89 27.34
CA THR A 318 -5.42 -10.80 28.30
C THR A 318 -5.94 -11.01 29.74
N ASP A 319 -5.15 -11.60 30.61
CA ASP A 319 -5.51 -11.80 32.03
C ASP A 319 -5.94 -10.47 32.68
N GLU A 320 -5.17 -9.39 32.41
CA GLU A 320 -5.46 -8.06 32.96
C GLU A 320 -6.86 -7.55 32.58
N PHE A 321 -7.28 -7.70 31.33
CA PHE A 321 -8.61 -7.29 30.89
C PHE A 321 -9.70 -8.23 31.39
N GLU A 322 -9.49 -9.54 31.29
CA GLU A 322 -10.51 -10.54 31.60
C GLU A 322 -10.82 -10.62 33.11
N ASP A 323 -9.83 -10.30 33.97
CA ASP A 323 -10.00 -10.23 35.42
C ASP A 323 -10.67 -8.92 35.88
N GLU A 324 -10.53 -7.82 35.12
CA GLU A 324 -11.02 -6.50 35.50
C GLU A 324 -12.31 -6.07 34.77
N VAL A 325 -12.71 -6.80 33.73
CA VAL A 325 -13.89 -6.43 32.93
C VAL A 325 -15.17 -6.51 33.77
N ALA A 326 -16.00 -5.47 33.68
CA ALA A 326 -17.25 -5.39 34.43
C ALA A 326 -18.25 -6.48 33.99
N ASP A 327 -19.00 -7.05 34.93
CA ASP A 327 -19.99 -8.12 34.69
C ASP A 327 -21.07 -7.74 33.66
N ASP A 328 -21.36 -6.45 33.51
CA ASP A 328 -22.33 -5.91 32.56
C ASP A 328 -21.73 -5.50 31.22
N TYR A 329 -20.43 -5.78 30.97
CA TYR A 329 -19.78 -5.48 29.71
C TYR A 329 -20.40 -6.30 28.57
N VAL A 330 -20.80 -5.62 27.50
CA VAL A 330 -21.48 -6.24 26.36
C VAL A 330 -20.51 -6.58 25.26
N PHE A 331 -20.15 -7.83 25.17
CA PHE A 331 -19.36 -8.36 24.03
C PHE A 331 -20.25 -8.62 22.81
N PRO A 332 -19.72 -8.47 21.58
CA PRO A 332 -20.34 -9.00 20.38
C PRO A 332 -20.65 -10.50 20.55
N LYS A 333 -21.70 -10.97 19.88
CA LYS A 333 -22.24 -12.33 20.12
C LYS A 333 -21.18 -13.42 20.00
N PHE A 334 -20.28 -13.34 19.04
CA PHE A 334 -19.23 -14.33 18.81
C PHE A 334 -18.18 -14.32 19.93
N TRP A 335 -17.83 -13.12 20.40
CA TRP A 335 -16.77 -12.91 21.40
C TRP A 335 -17.24 -12.93 22.86
N ARG A 336 -18.42 -13.50 23.14
CA ARG A 336 -18.93 -13.67 24.52
C ARG A 336 -18.18 -14.74 25.30
N ASP A 337 -17.67 -15.74 24.59
CA ASP A 337 -16.87 -16.82 25.16
C ASP A 337 -15.47 -16.30 25.49
N GLN A 338 -15.06 -16.44 26.74
CA GLN A 338 -13.76 -16.00 27.25
C GLN A 338 -12.63 -16.82 26.62
N ASP A 339 -12.81 -18.16 26.50
CA ASP A 339 -11.80 -19.04 25.93
C ASP A 339 -11.51 -18.66 24.46
N LEU A 340 -12.54 -18.29 23.69
CA LEU A 340 -12.34 -17.79 22.32
C LEU A 340 -11.55 -16.46 22.28
N ARG A 341 -11.74 -15.59 23.28
CA ARG A 341 -10.97 -14.33 23.34
C ARG A 341 -9.50 -14.58 23.67
N TYR A 342 -9.20 -15.53 24.55
CA TYR A 342 -7.82 -15.95 24.82
C TYR A 342 -7.17 -16.56 23.57
N GLU A 343 -7.86 -17.49 22.90
CA GLU A 343 -7.34 -18.08 21.64
C GLU A 343 -7.11 -17.01 20.57
N ALA A 344 -8.03 -16.06 20.43
CA ALA A 344 -7.87 -14.94 19.52
C ALA A 344 -6.67 -14.06 19.88
N ARG A 345 -6.44 -13.83 21.17
CA ARG A 345 -5.30 -13.06 21.67
C ARG A 345 -3.98 -13.72 21.33
N ASP A 346 -3.85 -15.02 21.59
CA ASP A 346 -2.65 -15.79 21.26
C ASP A 346 -2.32 -15.71 19.75
N ILE A 347 -3.36 -15.80 18.91
CA ILE A 347 -3.20 -15.71 17.45
C ILE A 347 -2.70 -14.32 17.02
N VAL A 348 -3.27 -13.24 17.57
CA VAL A 348 -2.91 -11.89 17.12
C VAL A 348 -1.66 -11.34 17.78
N GLU A 349 -1.22 -11.88 18.91
CA GLU A 349 -0.09 -11.33 19.66
C GLU A 349 1.21 -11.38 18.86
N VAL A 350 1.50 -12.51 18.23
CA VAL A 350 2.66 -12.65 17.31
C VAL A 350 2.56 -11.64 16.15
N GLN A 351 1.37 -11.41 15.61
CA GLN A 351 1.16 -10.45 14.54
C GLN A 351 1.31 -9.02 15.03
N LEU A 352 0.85 -8.69 16.24
CA LEU A 352 1.02 -7.39 16.87
C LEU A 352 2.50 -7.04 17.07
N GLU A 353 3.31 -7.99 17.57
CA GLU A 353 4.76 -7.82 17.70
C GLU A 353 5.43 -7.53 16.35
N LEU A 354 5.07 -8.29 15.32
CA LEU A 354 5.60 -8.09 13.97
C LEU A 354 5.17 -6.76 13.35
N LEU A 355 3.93 -6.35 13.57
CA LEU A 355 3.42 -5.05 13.12
C LEU A 355 4.09 -3.88 13.85
N ASP A 356 4.38 -4.03 15.15
CA ASP A 356 5.12 -3.00 15.90
C ASP A 356 6.57 -2.89 15.41
N TRP A 357 7.24 -4.01 15.18
CA TRP A 357 8.55 -4.03 14.51
C TRP A 357 8.47 -3.34 13.13
N ALA A 358 7.45 -3.63 12.33
CA ALA A 358 7.25 -3.02 11.01
C ALA A 358 7.03 -1.50 11.09
N LYS A 359 6.32 -0.98 12.12
CA LYS A 359 6.20 0.46 12.39
C LYS A 359 7.58 1.08 12.64
N GLY A 360 8.43 0.40 13.42
CA GLY A 360 9.81 0.84 13.67
C GLY A 360 10.63 0.92 12.39
N GLN A 361 10.57 -0.10 11.52
CA GLN A 361 11.26 -0.13 10.23
C GLN A 361 10.78 1.00 9.28
N ARG A 362 9.46 1.21 9.22
CA ARG A 362 8.84 2.29 8.47
C ARG A 362 9.31 3.68 8.93
N LEU A 363 9.29 3.92 10.25
CA LEU A 363 9.73 5.18 10.83
C LEU A 363 11.23 5.42 10.57
N ALA A 364 12.06 4.39 10.70
CA ALA A 364 13.50 4.46 10.43
C ALA A 364 13.76 4.85 8.97
N LEU A 365 13.10 4.19 8.01
CA LEU A 365 13.16 4.53 6.59
C LEU A 365 12.81 6.01 6.34
N MET A 366 11.67 6.45 6.88
CA MET A 366 11.20 7.82 6.65
C MET A 366 12.14 8.86 7.26
N LYS A 367 12.66 8.61 8.47
CA LYS A 367 13.66 9.47 9.11
C LYS A 367 15.02 9.45 8.38
N ALA A 368 15.38 8.36 7.71
CA ALA A 368 16.56 8.30 6.85
C ALA A 368 16.38 9.18 5.60
N GLY A 369 15.18 9.18 5.02
CA GLY A 369 14.89 9.91 3.78
C GLY A 369 14.67 11.40 3.94
N TYR A 370 14.01 11.85 5.03
CA TYR A 370 13.69 13.26 5.26
C TYR A 370 14.55 13.83 6.40
N LYS A 371 15.30 14.89 6.10
CA LYS A 371 16.16 15.57 7.08
C LYS A 371 15.82 17.06 7.15
N VAL A 372 15.56 17.53 8.35
CA VAL A 372 15.52 18.97 8.62
C VAL A 372 16.95 19.41 8.92
N ASP A 373 17.54 20.20 8.02
CA ASP A 373 18.92 20.66 8.15
C ASP A 373 19.00 21.92 9.02
N GLU A 374 18.00 22.80 8.92
CA GLU A 374 17.99 24.11 9.58
C GLU A 374 16.56 24.50 9.96
N ALA A 375 16.41 25.13 11.13
CA ALA A 375 15.22 25.90 11.52
C ALA A 375 15.73 27.27 12.04
N VAL A 376 15.36 28.34 11.38
CA VAL A 376 15.95 29.68 11.59
C VAL A 376 14.84 30.69 11.87
N ILE A 377 14.98 31.45 12.94
CA ILE A 377 14.17 32.64 13.20
C ILE A 377 14.84 33.82 12.48
N ASP A 378 14.17 34.35 11.47
CA ASP A 378 14.70 35.45 10.66
C ASP A 378 14.41 36.82 11.29
N THR A 379 13.20 37.02 11.81
CA THR A 379 12.80 38.25 12.52
C THR A 379 11.85 37.93 13.68
N ALA A 380 11.94 38.74 14.76
CA ALA A 380 11.08 38.64 15.94
C ALA A 380 10.86 40.02 16.56
N ASN A 381 10.13 40.91 15.87
CA ASN A 381 9.92 42.29 16.26
C ASN A 381 8.51 42.80 15.87
N MET A 382 8.11 43.96 16.42
CA MET A 382 6.78 44.54 16.16
C MET A 382 6.64 45.20 14.78
N ARG A 383 7.71 45.41 14.05
CA ARG A 383 7.66 45.98 12.71
C ARG A 383 7.38 44.91 11.65
N ASP A 384 8.11 43.81 11.70
CA ASP A 384 8.15 42.78 10.65
C ASP A 384 7.43 41.48 11.07
N GLY A 385 6.97 41.42 12.32
CA GLY A 385 6.37 40.24 12.92
C GLY A 385 7.38 39.17 13.32
N LEU A 386 6.91 37.95 13.54
CA LEU A 386 7.75 36.77 13.74
C LEU A 386 7.84 35.99 12.43
N ARG A 387 9.03 35.97 11.84
CA ARG A 387 9.31 35.23 10.60
C ARG A 387 10.33 34.15 10.88
N PHE A 388 10.07 32.96 10.36
CA PHE A 388 10.98 31.84 10.45
C PHE A 388 10.83 30.90 9.27
N ARG A 389 11.88 30.13 9.04
CA ARG A 389 11.92 29.17 7.93
C ARG A 389 12.59 27.88 8.35
N ILE A 390 12.19 26.79 7.68
CA ILE A 390 12.66 25.44 7.96
C ILE A 390 13.14 24.82 6.65
N LYS A 391 14.38 24.28 6.65
CA LYS A 391 14.97 23.63 5.48
C LYS A 391 14.77 22.14 5.54
N LEU A 392 13.94 21.61 4.66
CA LEU A 392 13.72 20.18 4.48
C LEU A 392 14.53 19.67 3.30
N ARG A 393 15.35 18.65 3.53
CA ARG A 393 16.15 18.00 2.51
C ARG A 393 15.72 16.56 2.28
N ASN A 394 15.71 16.16 1.00
CA ASN A 394 15.68 14.75 0.60
C ASN A 394 17.10 14.17 0.74
N ALA A 395 17.32 13.31 1.73
CA ALA A 395 18.60 12.64 1.93
C ALA A 395 18.77 11.39 1.05
N VAL A 396 17.71 10.96 0.34
CA VAL A 396 17.76 9.84 -0.61
C VAL A 396 18.45 10.30 -1.89
N LEU A 397 19.45 9.55 -2.34
CA LEU A 397 20.16 9.79 -3.59
C LEU A 397 19.64 8.95 -4.76
N GLY A 398 18.63 8.10 -4.49
CA GLY A 398 18.09 7.14 -5.45
C GLY A 398 16.83 7.59 -6.17
N HIS A 399 16.03 8.45 -5.58
CA HIS A 399 14.76 8.91 -6.14
C HIS A 399 14.26 10.17 -5.43
N ASN A 400 13.21 10.78 -5.94
CA ASN A 400 12.56 11.91 -5.28
C ASN A 400 11.92 11.49 -3.94
N ALA A 401 11.66 12.46 -3.09
CA ALA A 401 10.91 12.28 -1.85
C ALA A 401 9.78 13.34 -1.75
N PRO A 402 8.51 12.92 -1.72
CA PRO A 402 8.00 11.55 -1.89
C PRO A 402 8.16 11.04 -3.33
N THR A 403 8.06 9.71 -3.48
CA THR A 403 8.10 8.99 -4.76
C THR A 403 6.99 7.94 -4.84
N GLY A 404 6.92 7.19 -5.92
CA GLY A 404 5.92 6.15 -6.15
C GLY A 404 4.62 6.72 -6.68
N PHE A 405 3.51 6.26 -6.16
CA PHE A 405 2.21 6.88 -6.40
C PHE A 405 2.07 8.13 -5.52
N ILE A 406 2.77 9.17 -5.93
CA ILE A 406 3.01 10.39 -5.14
C ILE A 406 1.77 11.17 -4.74
N HIS A 407 0.61 10.89 -5.35
CA HIS A 407 -0.68 11.52 -5.00
C HIS A 407 -1.30 10.97 -3.72
N GLU A 408 -0.77 9.87 -3.21
CA GLU A 408 -1.13 9.28 -1.92
C GLU A 408 -0.23 9.77 -0.78
N ARG A 409 0.80 10.57 -1.08
CA ARG A 409 1.83 10.92 -0.10
C ARG A 409 1.63 12.32 0.42
N MET A 410 1.67 12.46 1.74
CA MET A 410 1.69 13.74 2.42
C MET A 410 2.92 13.83 3.33
N VAL A 411 3.73 14.86 3.15
CA VAL A 411 4.79 15.23 4.09
C VAL A 411 4.70 16.73 4.30
N PHE A 412 4.35 17.15 5.50
CA PHE A 412 4.02 18.54 5.80
C PHE A 412 4.57 18.96 7.16
N PHE A 413 4.77 20.26 7.33
CA PHE A 413 5.04 20.82 8.64
C PHE A 413 3.74 21.15 9.38
N GLN A 414 3.70 20.77 10.64
CA GLN A 414 2.70 21.22 11.59
C GLN A 414 3.35 22.24 12.52
N ILE A 415 2.86 23.47 12.47
CA ILE A 415 3.39 24.61 13.20
C ILE A 415 2.35 25.12 14.18
N THR A 416 2.78 25.46 15.40
CA THR A 416 1.96 26.13 16.39
C THR A 416 2.80 27.20 17.09
N VAL A 417 2.30 28.45 17.15
CA VAL A 417 2.89 29.52 17.93
C VAL A 417 1.93 29.90 19.05
N ALA A 418 2.39 29.83 20.30
CA ALA A 418 1.60 30.13 21.48
C ALA A 418 2.28 31.21 22.34
N ASP A 419 1.48 32.06 22.98
CA ASP A 419 1.94 33.04 23.95
C ASP A 419 2.40 32.42 25.28
N SER A 420 2.87 33.24 26.20
CA SER A 420 3.35 32.83 27.52
C SER A 420 2.27 32.17 28.41
N GLN A 421 1.01 32.30 28.04
CA GLN A 421 -0.13 31.67 28.73
C GLN A 421 -0.62 30.39 28.02
N GLY A 422 0.06 29.99 26.94
CA GLY A 422 -0.30 28.83 26.14
C GLY A 422 -1.42 29.07 25.11
N LYS A 423 -1.88 30.34 24.96
CA LYS A 423 -2.87 30.67 23.92
C LYS A 423 -2.21 30.65 22.55
N VAL A 424 -2.77 29.83 21.67
CA VAL A 424 -2.31 29.73 20.27
C VAL A 424 -2.68 31.00 19.49
N VAL A 425 -1.69 31.65 18.92
CA VAL A 425 -1.84 32.86 18.08
C VAL A 425 -1.65 32.59 16.59
N PHE A 426 -0.96 31.53 16.24
CA PHE A 426 -0.77 31.10 14.86
C PHE A 426 -0.69 29.57 14.78
N LYS A 427 -1.21 29.01 13.68
CA LYS A 427 -1.08 27.59 13.34
C LYS A 427 -1.08 27.39 11.83
N SER A 428 -0.30 26.42 11.37
CA SER A 428 -0.28 25.93 9.99
C SER A 428 -0.10 24.40 10.00
N GLY A 429 -0.64 23.72 9.01
CA GLY A 429 -0.60 22.26 8.93
C GLY A 429 -1.52 21.57 9.93
N ASP A 430 -2.47 22.28 10.52
CA ASP A 430 -3.54 21.70 11.33
C ASP A 430 -4.64 21.09 10.45
N ARG A 431 -5.43 20.21 11.05
CA ARG A 431 -6.44 19.41 10.33
C ARG A 431 -7.85 19.94 10.58
N ASP A 432 -8.69 19.74 9.58
CA ASP A 432 -10.15 19.89 9.73
C ASP A 432 -10.77 18.69 10.46
N PRO A 433 -12.07 18.71 10.81
CA PRO A 433 -12.74 17.60 11.48
C PRO A 433 -12.82 16.29 10.70
N ASN A 434 -12.54 16.29 9.39
CA ASN A 434 -12.43 15.08 8.56
C ASN A 434 -10.99 14.54 8.52
N GLY A 435 -10.02 15.24 9.11
CA GLY A 435 -8.61 14.91 9.08
C GLY A 435 -7.84 15.44 7.86
N ASP A 436 -8.50 16.17 6.95
CA ASP A 436 -7.83 16.86 5.84
C ASP A 436 -7.04 18.07 6.36
N LEU A 437 -5.95 18.44 5.71
CA LEU A 437 -5.29 19.72 5.95
C LEU A 437 -6.20 20.87 5.49
N ARG A 438 -6.02 22.08 6.06
CA ARG A 438 -6.82 23.26 5.68
C ARG A 438 -6.40 23.81 4.31
N GLU A 439 -6.58 22.98 3.29
CA GLU A 439 -6.30 23.31 1.91
C GLU A 439 -7.55 23.23 1.02
N ARG A 440 -7.39 23.44 -0.28
CA ARG A 440 -8.48 23.46 -1.28
C ARG A 440 -9.33 22.19 -1.35
N PHE A 441 -8.83 21.04 -0.86
CA PHE A 441 -9.57 19.78 -0.85
C PHE A 441 -10.38 19.55 0.42
N SER A 442 -10.10 20.30 1.48
CA SER A 442 -10.93 20.33 2.68
C SER A 442 -12.36 20.78 2.35
N ARG A 443 -13.35 20.03 2.83
CA ARG A 443 -14.75 20.43 2.71
C ARG A 443 -15.06 21.67 3.54
N TYR A 444 -14.46 21.80 4.72
CA TYR A 444 -14.66 22.92 5.64
C TYR A 444 -14.08 24.23 5.09
N VAL A 445 -12.96 24.17 4.41
CA VAL A 445 -12.40 25.33 3.70
C VAL A 445 -13.29 25.71 2.50
N ARG A 446 -13.76 24.73 1.75
CA ARG A 446 -14.63 24.97 0.59
C ARG A 446 -16.01 25.48 0.94
N SER A 447 -16.54 25.16 2.11
CA SER A 447 -17.81 25.72 2.62
C SER A 447 -17.65 27.09 3.27
N GLY A 448 -16.42 27.52 3.53
CA GLY A 448 -16.12 28.76 4.24
C GLY A 448 -16.22 28.67 5.77
N GLU A 449 -16.35 27.46 6.31
CA GLU A 449 -16.37 27.21 7.75
C GLU A 449 -14.98 27.30 8.40
N LEU A 450 -13.93 27.01 7.63
CA LEU A 450 -12.53 27.17 8.02
C LEU A 450 -11.79 27.99 6.98
N GLU A 451 -10.83 28.79 7.45
CA GLU A 451 -9.93 29.53 6.57
C GLU A 451 -8.92 28.61 5.89
N LEU A 452 -8.56 28.97 4.66
CA LEU A 452 -7.47 28.33 3.94
C LEU A 452 -6.15 28.61 4.68
N ASP A 453 -5.33 27.60 4.84
CA ASP A 453 -3.94 27.76 5.31
C ASP A 453 -3.04 28.17 4.14
N GLU A 454 -2.85 29.47 3.97
CA GLU A 454 -2.06 30.01 2.85
C GLU A 454 -0.55 29.75 3.00
N GLN A 455 -0.09 29.43 4.21
CA GLN A 455 1.32 29.16 4.51
C GLN A 455 1.61 27.65 4.65
N LEU A 456 0.66 26.81 4.28
CA LEU A 456 0.81 25.36 4.36
C LEU A 456 1.99 24.88 3.49
N PHE A 457 3.01 24.32 4.12
CA PHE A 457 4.03 23.53 3.45
C PHE A 457 3.62 22.07 3.42
N ASN A 458 3.36 21.51 2.23
CA ASN A 458 2.99 20.12 2.02
C ASN A 458 3.58 19.58 0.73
N LEU A 459 4.27 18.45 0.76
CA LEU A 459 4.85 17.77 -0.41
C LEU A 459 3.82 16.86 -1.11
N GLU A 460 2.56 17.21 -1.05
CA GLU A 460 1.52 16.49 -1.75
C GLU A 460 1.50 16.85 -3.24
N SER A 461 1.38 15.84 -4.09
CA SER A 461 1.26 16.01 -5.54
C SER A 461 -0.19 15.90 -6.00
N HIS A 462 -0.55 16.63 -7.03
CA HIS A 462 -1.94 16.74 -7.48
C HIS A 462 -2.12 16.38 -8.94
N PHE A 463 -3.33 15.90 -9.28
CA PHE A 463 -3.73 15.70 -10.67
C PHE A 463 -4.23 17.00 -11.27
N LEU A 464 -3.76 17.30 -12.49
CA LEU A 464 -4.20 18.43 -13.28
C LEU A 464 -4.87 17.93 -14.57
N ALA A 465 -6.06 18.42 -14.85
CA ALA A 465 -6.68 18.28 -16.17
C ALA A 465 -6.56 19.57 -16.97
N ARG A 466 -6.25 19.42 -18.26
CA ARG A 466 -6.30 20.51 -19.23
C ARG A 466 -7.67 20.50 -19.88
N THR A 467 -8.44 21.54 -19.64
CA THR A 467 -9.77 21.73 -20.24
C THR A 467 -9.68 22.75 -21.36
N PHE A 468 -10.23 22.43 -22.52
CA PHE A 468 -10.32 23.33 -23.66
C PHE A 468 -11.70 23.96 -23.68
N PHE A 469 -11.78 25.25 -23.48
CA PHE A 469 -13.00 26.02 -23.65
C PHE A 469 -12.91 26.73 -25.00
N GLY A 470 -13.36 26.12 -26.08
CA GLY A 470 -13.47 26.71 -27.39
C GLY A 470 -12.28 27.59 -27.83
N GLY A 471 -11.79 27.46 -29.02
CA GLY A 471 -10.69 28.27 -29.53
C GLY A 471 -9.36 28.11 -28.76
N GLU A 472 -8.70 29.18 -28.44
CA GLU A 472 -7.33 29.18 -27.87
C GLU A 472 -7.29 29.10 -26.33
N ARG A 473 -8.43 29.12 -25.64
CA ARG A 473 -8.46 29.16 -24.18
C ARG A 473 -8.26 27.77 -23.60
N THR A 474 -7.19 27.62 -22.84
CA THR A 474 -6.87 26.41 -22.08
C THR A 474 -6.89 26.73 -20.59
N GLN A 475 -7.63 25.96 -19.82
CA GLN A 475 -7.62 26.03 -18.36
C GLN A 475 -7.00 24.77 -17.77
N LEU A 476 -6.10 24.93 -16.79
CA LEU A 476 -5.64 23.85 -15.94
C LEU A 476 -6.53 23.80 -14.70
N SER A 477 -7.09 22.65 -14.42
CA SER A 477 -7.93 22.43 -13.25
C SER A 477 -7.39 21.26 -12.45
N PHE A 478 -7.44 21.37 -11.12
CA PHE A 478 -7.20 20.23 -10.25
C PHE A 478 -8.35 19.24 -10.39
N VAL A 479 -8.02 17.96 -10.53
CA VAL A 479 -9.02 16.91 -10.70
C VAL A 479 -8.76 15.75 -9.72
N PRO A 480 -9.81 15.07 -9.25
CA PRO A 480 -9.65 13.88 -8.44
C PRO A 480 -9.07 12.72 -9.27
N PHE A 481 -8.52 11.72 -8.60
CA PHE A 481 -7.95 10.51 -9.24
C PHE A 481 -8.95 9.84 -10.17
N SER A 482 -10.23 9.73 -9.76
CA SER A 482 -11.28 9.13 -10.57
C SER A 482 -11.44 9.81 -11.95
N ALA A 483 -11.20 11.10 -12.05
CA ALA A 483 -11.18 11.81 -13.33
C ALA A 483 -9.87 11.58 -14.10
N ALA A 484 -8.75 11.43 -13.38
CA ALA A 484 -7.43 11.18 -13.97
C ALA A 484 -7.32 9.82 -14.66
N VAL A 485 -8.01 8.81 -14.14
CA VAL A 485 -7.95 7.42 -14.65
C VAL A 485 -9.08 7.07 -15.61
N ARG A 486 -10.09 7.93 -15.78
CA ARG A 486 -11.16 7.68 -16.73
C ARG A 486 -10.58 7.45 -18.14
N PRO A 487 -10.84 6.30 -18.76
CA PRO A 487 -10.46 6.11 -20.15
C PRO A 487 -11.25 7.13 -20.99
N PHE A 488 -10.58 7.65 -21.99
CA PHE A 488 -11.22 8.48 -22.99
C PHE A 488 -12.19 7.59 -23.79
N ILE A 489 -13.47 7.59 -23.43
CA ILE A 489 -14.50 7.00 -24.28
C ILE A 489 -14.59 7.94 -25.48
N ARG A 490 -14.07 7.49 -26.57
CA ARG A 490 -14.05 8.23 -27.81
C ARG A 490 -15.46 8.21 -28.40
N PRO A 491 -16.05 9.38 -28.70
CA PRO A 491 -17.24 9.41 -29.52
C PRO A 491 -16.96 8.69 -30.85
N PRO A 492 -17.83 7.81 -31.35
CA PRO A 492 -17.62 7.07 -32.59
C PRO A 492 -17.40 8.00 -33.81
N THR A 493 -17.85 9.25 -33.71
CA THR A 493 -17.73 10.30 -34.74
C THR A 493 -16.47 11.14 -34.64
N ALA A 494 -15.65 10.98 -33.58
CA ALA A 494 -14.44 11.77 -33.45
C ALA A 494 -13.32 11.21 -34.35
N PRO A 495 -12.65 12.03 -35.18
CA PRO A 495 -11.53 11.57 -36.00
C PRO A 495 -10.43 10.98 -35.11
N THR A 496 -9.89 9.85 -35.51
CA THR A 496 -8.77 9.24 -34.82
C THR A 496 -7.50 10.01 -35.11
N ALA A 497 -7.13 10.92 -34.25
CA ALA A 497 -5.76 11.33 -34.22
C ALA A 497 -4.96 10.20 -33.59
N ILE A 498 -4.45 9.30 -34.41
CA ILE A 498 -3.65 8.13 -34.04
C ILE A 498 -2.43 8.53 -33.19
N LEU A 499 -1.99 9.77 -33.31
CA LEU A 499 -0.82 10.34 -32.62
C LEU A 499 -1.17 11.15 -31.39
N MET A 500 -2.42 11.37 -31.05
CA MET A 500 -2.79 12.10 -29.86
C MET A 500 -2.88 11.18 -28.65
N ARG A 501 -1.87 11.25 -27.82
CA ARG A 501 -1.97 10.79 -26.42
C ARG A 501 -3.14 11.54 -25.74
N PRO A 502 -3.88 10.89 -24.81
CA PRO A 502 -4.82 11.63 -23.98
C PRO A 502 -4.08 12.78 -23.31
N ARG A 503 -4.34 14.00 -23.77
CA ARG A 503 -3.60 15.19 -23.34
C ARG A 503 -4.12 15.77 -22.04
N SER A 504 -5.12 15.11 -21.44
CA SER A 504 -5.97 15.76 -20.47
C SER A 504 -5.41 15.75 -19.05
N VAL A 505 -4.66 14.73 -18.64
CA VAL A 505 -4.23 14.60 -17.25
C VAL A 505 -2.72 14.64 -17.12
N ARG A 506 -2.27 15.45 -16.16
CA ARG A 506 -0.87 15.56 -15.76
C ARG A 506 -0.76 15.52 -14.26
N THR A 507 0.41 15.24 -13.75
CA THR A 507 0.76 15.42 -12.35
C THR A 507 1.44 16.75 -12.15
N LEU A 508 0.92 17.56 -11.23
CA LEU A 508 1.70 18.62 -10.60
C LEU A 508 2.52 17.98 -9.50
N LYS A 509 3.77 17.71 -9.82
CA LYS A 509 4.70 17.01 -8.92
C LYS A 509 5.22 17.98 -7.88
N ASN A 510 4.99 17.66 -6.61
CA ASN A 510 5.49 18.40 -5.47
C ASN A 510 6.35 17.47 -4.60
N SER A 511 7.54 17.15 -5.09
CA SER A 511 8.53 16.32 -4.42
C SER A 511 9.89 17.02 -4.45
N ILE A 512 10.78 16.56 -3.59
CA ILE A 512 12.17 17.05 -3.54
C ILE A 512 13.04 16.04 -4.31
N GLU A 513 13.83 16.53 -5.25
CA GLU A 513 14.78 15.74 -6.04
C GLU A 513 15.87 15.09 -5.16
N PRO A 514 16.56 14.04 -5.63
CA PRO A 514 17.64 13.39 -4.88
C PRO A 514 18.70 14.38 -4.38
N GLY A 515 18.93 14.40 -3.06
CA GLY A 515 19.86 15.33 -2.40
C GLY A 515 19.41 16.79 -2.36
N GLY A 516 18.30 17.14 -3.00
CA GLY A 516 17.75 18.50 -3.04
C GLY A 516 17.05 18.90 -1.74
N HIS A 517 16.61 20.17 -1.68
CA HIS A 517 15.90 20.70 -0.52
C HIS A 517 14.79 21.68 -0.91
N ARG A 518 13.91 21.97 0.07
CA ARG A 518 12.89 23.02 0.02
C ARG A 518 12.89 23.79 1.33
N TRP A 519 12.55 25.06 1.25
CA TRP A 519 12.29 25.89 2.42
C TRP A 519 10.77 25.99 2.67
N ALA A 520 10.38 25.79 3.91
CA ALA A 520 9.06 26.16 4.42
C ALA A 520 9.22 27.49 5.14
N GLU A 521 8.42 28.49 4.76
CA GLU A 521 8.53 29.86 5.26
C GLU A 521 7.21 30.23 5.98
N TYR A 522 7.33 30.83 7.13
CA TYR A 522 6.19 31.21 7.98
C TYR A 522 6.32 32.63 8.48
N THR A 523 5.18 33.33 8.53
CA THR A 523 5.06 34.68 9.04
C THR A 523 3.89 34.75 10.00
N VAL A 524 4.15 35.19 11.22
CA VAL A 524 3.11 35.57 12.18
C VAL A 524 3.06 37.10 12.20
N ASP A 525 1.91 37.65 11.81
CA ASP A 525 1.75 39.08 11.67
C ASP A 525 1.93 39.80 13.02
N ALA A 526 2.46 41.02 12.96
CA ALA A 526 2.79 41.81 14.14
C ALA A 526 1.56 42.16 15.02
N ASP A 527 0.36 42.27 14.41
CA ASP A 527 -0.89 42.52 15.11
C ASP A 527 -1.38 41.36 15.99
N LEU A 528 -0.88 40.14 15.77
CA LEU A 528 -1.10 38.96 16.60
C LEU A 528 -0.11 38.85 17.77
N LEU A 529 0.90 39.71 17.80
CA LEU A 529 2.00 39.69 18.75
C LEU A 529 1.95 40.85 19.73
N LYS A 530 2.64 40.72 20.85
CA LYS A 530 2.80 41.79 21.85
C LYS A 530 4.27 42.10 22.07
N PRO A 531 4.62 43.41 22.20
CA PRO A 531 6.03 43.79 22.37
C PRO A 531 6.55 43.29 23.74
N GLY A 532 7.72 42.68 23.71
CA GLY A 532 8.39 42.15 24.90
C GLY A 532 7.85 40.81 25.42
N GLU A 533 6.76 40.29 24.85
CA GLU A 533 6.24 38.97 25.18
C GLU A 533 7.09 37.84 24.57
N THR A 534 7.07 36.68 25.22
CA THR A 534 7.79 35.49 24.79
C THR A 534 6.80 34.49 24.21
N TYR A 535 7.10 33.96 23.04
CA TYR A 535 6.28 32.98 22.32
C TYR A 535 7.02 31.67 22.19
N THR A 536 6.27 30.59 22.26
CA THR A 536 6.76 29.23 22.02
C THR A 536 6.36 28.81 20.60
N VAL A 537 7.33 28.46 19.78
CA VAL A 537 7.16 27.98 18.40
C VAL A 537 7.40 26.47 18.40
N ASN A 538 6.35 25.69 18.25
CA ASN A 538 6.43 24.24 18.08
C ASN A 538 6.40 23.90 16.60
N MET A 539 7.36 23.11 16.15
CA MET A 539 7.52 22.71 14.73
C MET A 539 7.64 21.19 14.66
N LYS A 540 6.81 20.55 13.86
CA LYS A 540 6.85 19.09 13.62
C LYS A 540 6.84 18.80 12.13
N LEU A 541 7.63 17.82 11.70
CA LEU A 541 7.53 17.25 10.36
C LEU A 541 6.71 15.96 10.43
N ILE A 542 5.57 15.97 9.79
CA ILE A 542 4.62 14.84 9.78
C ILE A 542 4.60 14.19 8.41
N ALA A 543 4.65 12.86 8.40
CA ALA A 543 4.41 12.06 7.19
C ALA A 543 3.14 11.22 7.37
N GLN A 544 2.30 11.21 6.34
CA GLN A 544 1.06 10.44 6.30
C GLN A 544 0.98 9.68 4.98
N GLN A 545 0.51 8.45 5.05
CA GLN A 545 0.48 7.57 3.87
C GLN A 545 -0.54 8.01 2.81
N MET A 546 -1.67 8.63 3.22
CA MET A 546 -2.74 9.00 2.30
C MET A 546 -3.57 10.17 2.83
N PRO A 547 -3.91 11.17 2.00
CA PRO A 547 -4.82 12.23 2.40
C PRO A 547 -6.26 11.73 2.51
N PRO A 548 -7.04 12.12 3.54
CA PRO A 548 -8.44 11.72 3.69
C PRO A 548 -9.33 12.09 2.50
N PHE A 549 -9.11 13.24 1.87
CA PHE A 549 -9.87 13.62 0.67
C PHE A 549 -9.66 12.64 -0.50
N PHE A 550 -8.48 12.01 -0.60
CA PHE A 550 -8.22 11.01 -1.64
C PHE A 550 -9.04 9.75 -1.40
N ILE A 551 -9.16 9.30 -0.14
CA ILE A 551 -10.03 8.20 0.25
C ILE A 551 -11.48 8.53 -0.12
N ARG A 552 -11.94 9.73 0.22
CA ARG A 552 -13.29 10.23 -0.10
C ARG A 552 -13.55 10.30 -1.62
N ALA A 553 -12.56 10.68 -2.40
CA ALA A 553 -12.68 10.77 -3.86
C ALA A 553 -12.87 9.41 -4.54
N ASN A 554 -12.54 8.31 -3.86
CA ASN A 554 -12.63 6.94 -4.37
C ASN A 554 -13.65 6.08 -3.60
N SER A 555 -14.54 6.69 -2.83
CA SER A 555 -15.53 5.99 -1.99
C SER A 555 -16.83 5.63 -2.71
N ASP A 556 -16.94 5.86 -4.01
CA ASP A 556 -18.16 5.66 -4.80
C ASP A 556 -18.64 4.20 -4.87
N VAL A 557 -17.75 3.25 -4.70
CA VAL A 557 -18.08 1.81 -4.67
C VAL A 557 -18.06 1.21 -3.26
N GLY A 558 -17.84 2.05 -2.23
CA GLY A 558 -17.60 1.61 -0.85
C GLY A 558 -16.23 0.99 -0.64
N PHE A 559 -16.01 0.50 0.58
CA PHE A 559 -14.76 -0.14 0.98
C PHE A 559 -15.01 -1.58 1.40
N ASP A 560 -14.03 -2.42 1.17
CA ASP A 560 -14.06 -3.79 1.66
C ASP A 560 -14.01 -3.83 3.20
N TYR A 561 -14.29 -4.98 3.80
CA TYR A 561 -14.35 -5.20 5.25
C TYR A 561 -15.36 -4.31 5.97
N ASN A 562 -16.37 -3.80 5.26
CA ASN A 562 -17.41 -2.91 5.77
C ASN A 562 -16.90 -1.59 6.38
N PHE A 563 -15.68 -1.18 6.05
CA PHE A 563 -15.15 0.09 6.52
C PHE A 563 -15.97 1.29 6.04
N SER A 564 -16.24 2.19 6.95
CA SER A 564 -16.74 3.51 6.62
C SER A 564 -15.61 4.44 6.17
N LEU A 565 -15.96 5.45 5.36
CA LEU A 565 -15.03 6.51 4.99
C LEU A 565 -14.39 7.18 6.21
N ARG A 566 -15.21 7.45 7.25
CA ARG A 566 -14.74 8.11 8.49
C ARG A 566 -13.71 7.26 9.23
N GLU A 567 -13.97 5.98 9.34
CA GLU A 567 -13.06 5.04 10.01
C GLU A 567 -11.72 4.92 9.27
N LEU A 568 -11.75 4.73 7.95
CA LEU A 568 -10.51 4.68 7.17
C LEU A 568 -9.73 5.99 7.22
N SER A 569 -10.42 7.15 7.15
CA SER A 569 -9.78 8.45 7.31
C SER A 569 -9.12 8.59 8.67
N LYS A 570 -9.81 8.16 9.75
CA LYS A 570 -9.23 8.17 11.09
C LYS A 570 -7.99 7.28 11.17
N ARG A 571 -8.06 6.04 10.68
CA ARG A 571 -6.93 5.10 10.72
C ARG A 571 -5.68 5.64 10.02
N VAL A 572 -5.82 6.26 8.84
CA VAL A 572 -4.65 6.84 8.14
C VAL A 572 -4.08 8.06 8.87
N VAL A 573 -4.91 8.84 9.56
CA VAL A 573 -4.46 9.96 10.39
C VAL A 573 -3.73 9.45 11.63
N ASP A 574 -4.26 8.43 12.32
CA ASP A 574 -3.65 7.81 13.50
C ASP A 574 -2.30 7.15 13.17
N LEU A 575 -2.13 6.64 11.95
CA LEU A 575 -0.88 6.06 11.44
C LEU A 575 0.12 7.10 10.92
N SER A 576 -0.13 8.40 11.11
CA SER A 576 0.84 9.45 10.78
C SER A 576 2.10 9.32 11.63
N MET A 577 3.23 9.68 11.05
CA MET A 577 4.54 9.58 11.69
C MET A 577 5.09 10.97 11.98
N ASN A 578 5.54 11.21 13.21
CA ASN A 578 6.36 12.37 13.54
C ASN A 578 7.83 12.06 13.20
N LEU A 579 8.34 12.67 12.13
CA LEU A 579 9.69 12.44 11.65
C LEU A 579 10.72 13.31 12.36
N TRP A 580 10.32 14.51 12.75
CA TRP A 580 11.15 15.49 13.44
C TRP A 580 10.29 16.48 14.21
N GLU A 581 10.81 16.94 15.34
CA GLU A 581 10.15 17.92 16.19
C GLU A 581 11.17 18.80 16.89
N THR A 582 10.88 20.09 17.01
CA THR A 582 11.59 21.03 17.85
C THR A 582 10.66 22.08 18.43
N THR A 583 11.14 22.71 19.50
CA THR A 583 10.45 23.81 20.17
C THR A 583 11.45 24.94 20.37
N GLU A 584 11.11 26.13 19.86
CA GLU A 584 11.90 27.34 20.02
C GLU A 584 11.14 28.35 20.88
N THR A 585 11.89 29.08 21.69
CA THR A 585 11.36 30.17 22.52
C THR A 585 11.87 31.50 21.98
N VAL A 586 10.95 32.38 21.59
CA VAL A 586 11.26 33.63 20.89
C VAL A 586 10.64 34.81 21.63
N LYS A 587 11.44 35.81 21.97
CA LYS A 587 11.01 37.06 22.53
C LYS A 587 10.82 38.11 21.43
N ILE A 588 9.68 38.79 21.42
CA ILE A 588 9.37 39.84 20.42
C ILE A 588 9.99 41.16 20.86
N GLU A 589 10.88 41.68 20.03
CA GLU A 589 11.49 42.98 20.19
C GLU A 589 10.47 44.09 19.93
N LYS A 590 10.71 45.29 20.52
CA LYS A 590 9.82 46.46 20.41
C LYS A 590 9.82 47.07 19.01
#